data_358e1d1a416c28722dc27c2db6bbbaf4
#
_entry.id   358e1d1a416c28722dc27c2db6bbbaf4
#
_cell.length_a   1.000
_cell.length_b   1.000
_cell.length_c   1.000
_cell.angle_alpha   90.00
_cell.angle_beta   90.00
_cell.angle_gamma   90.00
#
_symmetry.space_group_name_H-M   'P 1'
#
loop_
_entity.id
_entity.type
_entity.pdbx_description
1 polymer ?
#
loop_
_entity_poly.entity_id
_entity_poly.type
_entity_poly.pdbx_seq_one_letter_code
_entity_poly.pdbx_strand_id
1 'polypeptide(L)'
;GRLAATSVVLGTDAELADQAPVVAEATVIAQEPPAFSSGLPTTDYRLRVERVLKGRVAGGTLRLRVLGGPGPDGLTLKIWGAPELSAGETLLLFLVADADGSYRPVHLAVGVFHQVAAAGPDGQPVAVRDLSEMEVVDARGGFTPGTMQVRDYARFVEWLADRAGGQERAPDYQLELPAADFRQVQEKFNYLGGLEQRWFEFDSGTAVHWTMYEAGQPGLADLGFNEFQVAMQAWNTNPGTDVRYVYDGTSSFTAGFQHPDGHNTLLPGDPNDDLPGSFTCTSPGNGNGILGAGGTWFPTNAPSPLPIREADIVLQDGAGCWFNDDPARAEQVFAHELGHSLGLGHSCGDSLTGACNTPAKDGALMRAVAHNDNRGATLGDDDRAGIATLYGTGKGSGGGGSPPAAPSRLTANAISASAIALAWKDNGSGATQIDVERKAPGGRFHQIQALPGGARSSTVTGLAAGLAYSFRVRAHDSAGYSAYSNAAGATTRGNPMPAGAPPAQVDAPPDAP
;
A
#
# COMPACT_ATOMS: atom_id res chain seq x y z
N GLY A 1 8.53 -9.68 13.99
CA GLY A 1 8.11 -8.43 13.41
C GLY A 1 6.63 -8.50 13.07
N ARG A 2 5.88 -7.47 13.33
CA ARG A 2 4.46 -7.37 13.01
C ARG A 2 4.28 -6.55 11.75
N LEU A 3 3.18 -6.79 11.06
CA LEU A 3 2.91 -6.37 9.69
C LEU A 3 2.05 -5.10 9.69
N ALA A 4 2.26 -4.20 8.75
CA ALA A 4 1.45 -3.02 8.52
C ALA A 4 1.17 -2.85 7.02
N ALA A 5 -0.04 -2.47 6.65
CA ALA A 5 -0.44 -2.32 5.25
C ALA A 5 -1.62 -1.36 5.05
N THR A 6 -1.44 -0.12 5.45
CA THR A 6 -2.37 0.96 5.06
C THR A 6 -1.60 2.26 5.04
N SER A 7 -1.53 2.90 3.88
CA SER A 7 -0.90 4.23 3.75
C SER A 7 -1.91 5.32 4.06
N VAL A 8 -1.57 6.22 4.99
CA VAL A 8 -2.44 7.32 5.44
C VAL A 8 -1.71 8.66 5.46
N VAL A 9 -2.34 9.69 4.92
CA VAL A 9 -1.92 11.06 5.15
C VAL A 9 -2.64 11.60 6.38
N LEU A 10 -1.89 11.85 7.47
CA LEU A 10 -2.49 12.32 8.71
C LEU A 10 -2.87 13.79 8.63
N GLY A 11 -4.14 14.06 8.84
CA GLY A 11 -4.65 15.37 9.20
C GLY A 11 -4.45 15.69 10.69
N THR A 12 -4.84 16.90 11.07
CA THR A 12 -4.89 17.33 12.46
C THR A 12 -6.05 16.68 13.22
N ASP A 13 -5.98 16.65 14.54
CA ASP A 13 -7.10 16.18 15.38
C ASP A 13 -8.36 17.06 15.16
N ALA A 14 -8.19 18.30 14.74
CA ALA A 14 -9.30 19.19 14.38
C ALA A 14 -10.00 18.74 13.09
N GLU A 15 -9.24 18.41 12.06
CA GLU A 15 -9.79 17.88 10.81
C GLU A 15 -10.47 16.53 11.02
N LEU A 16 -9.88 15.65 11.84
CA LEU A 16 -10.49 14.38 12.21
C LEU A 16 -11.83 14.59 12.95
N ALA A 17 -11.86 15.52 13.91
CA ALA A 17 -13.09 15.86 14.64
C ALA A 17 -14.15 16.47 13.73
N ASP A 18 -13.78 17.23 12.71
CA ASP A 18 -14.71 17.82 11.74
C ASP A 18 -15.29 16.78 10.81
N GLN A 19 -14.46 15.85 10.34
CA GLN A 19 -14.86 14.74 9.46
C GLN A 19 -15.77 13.72 10.14
N ALA A 20 -15.63 13.52 11.47
CA ALA A 20 -16.44 12.57 12.21
C ALA A 20 -17.84 13.13 12.53
N PRO A 21 -18.94 12.59 12.00
CA PRO A 21 -20.30 12.96 12.40
C PRO A 21 -20.60 12.64 13.86
N VAL A 22 -19.94 11.63 14.43
CA VAL A 22 -20.08 11.20 15.81
C VAL A 22 -18.73 11.07 16.48
N VAL A 23 -18.59 11.64 17.69
CA VAL A 23 -17.43 11.41 18.57
C VAL A 23 -17.97 10.93 19.91
N ALA A 24 -17.50 9.77 20.39
CA ALA A 24 -18.01 9.14 21.59
C ALA A 24 -16.91 8.44 22.40
N GLU A 25 -17.07 8.45 23.72
CA GLU A 25 -16.37 7.56 24.65
C GLU A 25 -17.19 6.28 24.81
N ALA A 26 -16.57 5.13 24.66
CA ALA A 26 -17.25 3.84 24.79
C ALA A 26 -16.30 2.74 25.30
N THR A 27 -16.86 1.76 26.02
CA THR A 27 -16.13 0.59 26.52
C THR A 27 -16.53 -0.64 25.71
N VAL A 28 -15.56 -1.39 25.23
CA VAL A 28 -15.76 -2.65 24.51
C VAL A 28 -16.35 -3.70 25.46
N ILE A 29 -17.55 -4.19 25.16
CA ILE A 29 -18.23 -5.25 25.92
C ILE A 29 -17.75 -6.62 25.43
N ALA A 30 -17.83 -6.82 24.11
CA ALA A 30 -17.50 -8.08 23.49
C ALA A 30 -17.31 -7.91 21.99
N GLN A 31 -16.53 -8.80 21.39
CA GLN A 31 -16.57 -9.07 19.96
C GLN A 31 -17.83 -9.88 19.66
N GLU A 32 -18.58 -9.48 18.64
CA GLU A 32 -19.75 -10.22 18.20
C GLU A 32 -19.35 -11.48 17.40
N PRO A 33 -20.14 -12.55 17.45
CA PRO A 33 -19.92 -13.69 16.57
C PRO A 33 -19.92 -13.25 15.09
N PRO A 34 -19.08 -13.85 14.24
CA PRO A 34 -19.05 -13.51 12.83
C PRO A 34 -20.43 -13.66 12.20
N ALA A 35 -20.95 -12.62 11.63
CA ALA A 35 -22.18 -12.64 10.84
C ALA A 35 -21.77 -12.58 9.36
N PHE A 36 -21.81 -13.72 8.68
CA PHE A 36 -21.62 -13.78 7.24
C PHE A 36 -22.86 -13.20 6.55
N SER A 37 -22.86 -11.92 6.30
CA SER A 37 -23.71 -11.31 5.28
C SER A 37 -22.89 -11.21 3.99
N SER A 38 -23.56 -11.32 2.84
CA SER A 38 -22.92 -11.05 1.55
C SER A 38 -22.28 -9.66 1.56
N GLY A 39 -20.97 -9.58 1.42
CA GLY A 39 -20.25 -8.31 1.42
C GLY A 39 -18.92 -8.39 2.14
N LEU A 40 -18.37 -7.25 2.44
CA LEU A 40 -17.07 -7.03 3.03
C LEU A 40 -16.91 -7.77 4.38
N PRO A 41 -15.92 -8.64 4.57
CA PRO A 41 -15.65 -9.24 5.86
C PRO A 41 -15.35 -8.21 6.92
N THR A 42 -16.06 -8.29 8.03
CA THR A 42 -15.91 -7.36 9.14
C THR A 42 -15.91 -8.09 10.46
N THR A 43 -15.28 -7.47 11.45
CA THR A 43 -15.39 -7.84 12.83
C THR A 43 -16.24 -6.80 13.55
N ASP A 44 -17.38 -7.21 14.06
CA ASP A 44 -18.29 -6.34 14.80
C ASP A 44 -18.02 -6.45 16.30
N TYR A 45 -17.98 -5.31 16.97
CA TYR A 45 -17.83 -5.21 18.42
C TYR A 45 -19.04 -4.51 19.01
N ARG A 46 -19.52 -4.99 20.15
CA ARG A 46 -20.53 -4.31 20.96
C ARG A 46 -19.87 -3.48 22.03
N LEU A 47 -20.17 -2.18 22.06
CA LEU A 47 -19.62 -1.23 23.00
C LEU A 47 -20.73 -0.59 23.84
N ARG A 48 -20.44 -0.36 25.11
CA ARG A 48 -21.26 0.50 25.98
C ARG A 48 -20.82 1.95 25.79
N VAL A 49 -21.75 2.82 25.46
CA VAL A 49 -21.50 4.25 25.31
C VAL A 49 -21.44 4.89 26.70
N GLU A 50 -20.31 5.49 27.03
CA GLU A 50 -20.12 6.21 28.28
C GLU A 50 -20.53 7.68 28.13
N ARG A 51 -20.15 8.30 27.01
CA ARG A 51 -20.48 9.68 26.70
C ARG A 51 -20.42 9.95 25.20
N VAL A 52 -21.33 10.80 24.71
CA VAL A 52 -21.29 11.34 23.34
C VAL A 52 -20.79 12.78 23.39
N LEU A 53 -19.71 13.08 22.72
CA LEU A 53 -19.09 14.40 22.64
C LEU A 53 -19.59 15.21 21.44
N LYS A 54 -19.86 14.54 20.32
CA LYS A 54 -20.39 15.13 19.08
C LYS A 54 -21.42 14.21 18.46
N GLY A 55 -22.46 14.77 17.88
CA GLY A 55 -23.50 14.00 17.17
C GLY A 55 -24.48 13.31 18.12
N ARG A 56 -24.98 12.13 17.68
CA ARG A 56 -25.96 11.34 18.46
C ARG A 56 -25.70 9.85 18.26
N VAL A 57 -25.83 9.09 19.35
CA VAL A 57 -25.88 7.63 19.33
C VAL A 57 -27.24 7.22 19.94
N ALA A 58 -27.94 6.33 19.27
CA ALA A 58 -29.23 5.82 19.76
C ALA A 58 -28.98 4.73 20.81
N GLY A 59 -29.52 4.93 22.01
CA GLY A 59 -29.39 3.97 23.13
C GLY A 59 -28.05 4.05 23.88
N GLY A 60 -27.85 3.13 24.81
CA GLY A 60 -26.66 3.06 25.67
C GLY A 60 -25.55 2.13 25.12
N THR A 61 -25.74 1.55 23.93
CA THR A 61 -24.77 0.69 23.25
C THR A 61 -24.66 1.05 21.79
N LEU A 62 -23.50 0.82 21.20
CA LEU A 62 -23.28 0.90 19.75
C LEU A 62 -22.62 -0.38 19.25
N ARG A 63 -22.81 -0.67 17.97
CA ARG A 63 -22.08 -1.72 17.24
C ARG A 63 -21.00 -1.05 16.41
N LEU A 64 -19.74 -1.31 16.73
CA LEU A 64 -18.60 -0.85 15.99
C LEU A 64 -18.18 -1.93 15.00
N ARG A 65 -18.14 -1.58 13.74
CA ARG A 65 -17.71 -2.44 12.64
C ARG A 65 -16.29 -2.09 12.23
N VAL A 66 -15.40 -3.08 12.25
CA VAL A 66 -14.02 -2.95 11.84
C VAL A 66 -13.79 -3.85 10.62
N LEU A 67 -13.07 -3.35 9.63
CA LEU A 67 -12.71 -4.10 8.43
C LEU A 67 -11.83 -5.31 8.76
N GLY A 68 -12.04 -6.39 8.01
CA GLY A 68 -11.31 -7.63 8.21
C GLY A 68 -12.00 -8.56 9.21
N GLY A 69 -11.65 -9.82 9.13
CA GLY A 69 -12.24 -10.87 9.94
C GLY A 69 -12.56 -12.13 9.14
N PRO A 70 -13.29 -13.07 9.75
CA PRO A 70 -13.67 -14.32 9.08
C PRO A 70 -14.48 -14.06 7.82
N GLY A 71 -14.05 -14.66 6.72
CA GLY A 71 -14.69 -14.65 5.41
C GLY A 71 -15.29 -16.00 5.06
N PRO A 72 -15.73 -16.19 3.81
CA PRO A 72 -16.22 -17.46 3.31
C PRO A 72 -15.11 -18.52 3.28
N ASP A 73 -15.51 -19.79 3.19
CA ASP A 73 -14.65 -20.95 2.96
C ASP A 73 -13.54 -21.20 4.02
N GLY A 74 -13.73 -20.65 5.23
CA GLY A 74 -12.77 -20.80 6.34
C GLY A 74 -11.52 -19.94 6.18
N LEU A 75 -11.55 -18.97 5.28
CA LEU A 75 -10.53 -17.95 5.17
C LEU A 75 -10.81 -16.78 6.11
N THR A 76 -9.78 -16.06 6.48
CA THR A 76 -9.86 -14.81 7.23
C THR A 76 -9.16 -13.73 6.43
N LEU A 77 -9.81 -12.57 6.31
CA LEU A 77 -9.22 -11.36 5.75
C LEU A 77 -8.55 -10.57 6.88
N LYS A 78 -7.28 -10.30 6.76
CA LYS A 78 -6.58 -9.30 7.58
C LYS A 78 -6.40 -8.04 6.75
N ILE A 79 -6.93 -6.93 7.27
CA ILE A 79 -6.63 -5.58 6.77
C ILE A 79 -5.64 -4.95 7.73
N TRP A 80 -4.50 -4.56 7.22
CA TRP A 80 -3.47 -3.90 8.00
C TRP A 80 -3.89 -2.45 8.26
N GLY A 81 -3.71 -1.98 9.50
CA GLY A 81 -4.20 -0.68 9.93
C GLY A 81 -5.66 -0.66 10.37
N ALA A 82 -6.37 -1.79 10.29
CA ALA A 82 -7.64 -1.95 10.97
C ALA A 82 -7.41 -2.16 12.48
N PRO A 83 -8.12 -1.43 13.36
CA PRO A 83 -7.89 -1.55 14.80
C PRO A 83 -8.33 -2.93 15.33
N GLU A 84 -7.52 -3.54 16.17
CA GLU A 84 -7.89 -4.73 16.93
C GLU A 84 -8.29 -4.32 18.35
N LEU A 85 -9.44 -4.77 18.82
CA LEU A 85 -10.03 -4.33 20.07
C LEU A 85 -10.25 -5.49 21.03
N SER A 86 -10.04 -5.25 22.33
CA SER A 86 -10.23 -6.24 23.38
C SER A 86 -11.36 -5.85 24.35
N ALA A 87 -12.07 -6.83 24.87
CA ALA A 87 -13.12 -6.60 25.85
C ALA A 87 -12.57 -5.89 27.10
N GLY A 88 -13.28 -4.87 27.58
CA GLY A 88 -12.89 -4.06 28.72
C GLY A 88 -12.10 -2.80 28.35
N GLU A 89 -11.64 -2.64 27.12
CA GLU A 89 -10.97 -1.42 26.69
C GLU A 89 -11.95 -0.24 26.64
N THR A 90 -11.49 0.91 27.10
CA THR A 90 -12.20 2.18 26.95
C THR A 90 -11.57 2.97 25.81
N LEU A 91 -12.40 3.41 24.88
CA LEU A 91 -12.01 4.04 23.63
C LEU A 91 -12.63 5.43 23.52
N LEU A 92 -11.90 6.33 22.87
CA LEU A 92 -12.43 7.57 22.31
C LEU A 92 -12.48 7.39 20.80
N LEU A 93 -13.67 7.45 20.22
CA LEU A 93 -13.97 7.03 18.86
C LEU A 93 -14.47 8.18 18.02
N PHE A 94 -13.94 8.27 16.80
CA PHE A 94 -14.39 9.16 15.74
C PHE A 94 -15.10 8.32 14.67
N LEU A 95 -16.41 8.50 14.53
CA LEU A 95 -17.29 7.52 13.90
C LEU A 95 -18.11 8.08 12.74
N VAL A 96 -18.35 7.23 11.76
CA VAL A 96 -19.35 7.39 10.71
C VAL A 96 -20.42 6.31 10.90
N ALA A 97 -21.69 6.67 10.77
CA ALA A 97 -22.80 5.72 10.88
C ALA A 97 -23.05 5.03 9.52
N ASP A 98 -23.25 3.72 9.56
CA ASP A 98 -23.70 2.93 8.42
C ASP A 98 -25.23 2.90 8.31
N ALA A 99 -25.73 2.56 7.13
CA ALA A 99 -27.18 2.49 6.86
C ALA A 99 -27.92 1.45 7.73
N ASP A 100 -27.21 0.42 8.23
CA ASP A 100 -27.77 -0.63 9.10
C ASP A 100 -27.74 -0.27 10.59
N GLY A 101 -27.28 0.95 10.92
CA GLY A 101 -27.17 1.46 12.28
C GLY A 101 -25.90 1.03 13.03
N SER A 102 -24.96 0.34 12.39
CA SER A 102 -23.61 0.16 12.90
C SER A 102 -22.78 1.43 12.67
N TYR A 103 -21.59 1.47 13.24
CA TYR A 103 -20.64 2.57 13.11
C TYR A 103 -19.29 2.04 12.66
N ARG A 104 -18.61 2.81 11.79
CA ARG A 104 -17.20 2.55 11.41
C ARG A 104 -16.30 3.66 11.93
N PRO A 105 -15.04 3.37 12.31
CA PRO A 105 -14.07 4.41 12.62
C PRO A 105 -13.74 5.24 11.36
N VAL A 106 -13.56 6.53 11.53
CA VAL A 106 -13.01 7.39 10.47
C VAL A 106 -11.56 6.95 10.21
N HIS A 107 -11.22 6.63 8.97
CA HIS A 107 -9.86 6.25 8.56
C HIS A 107 -9.23 5.12 9.42
N LEU A 108 -9.97 4.03 9.67
CA LEU A 108 -9.51 2.84 10.39
C LEU A 108 -8.95 3.20 11.79
N ALA A 109 -7.69 2.81 12.11
CA ALA A 109 -7.08 3.10 13.40
C ALA A 109 -6.88 4.60 13.67
N VAL A 110 -6.90 5.46 12.66
CA VAL A 110 -6.79 6.92 12.86
C VAL A 110 -7.95 7.45 13.71
N GLY A 111 -9.14 6.91 13.55
CA GLY A 111 -10.33 7.31 14.30
C GLY A 111 -10.49 6.62 15.65
N VAL A 112 -9.49 5.90 16.15
CA VAL A 112 -9.55 5.14 17.40
C VAL A 112 -8.44 5.57 18.35
N PHE A 113 -8.81 6.05 19.54
CA PHE A 113 -7.87 6.33 20.63
C PHE A 113 -8.21 5.42 21.80
N HIS A 114 -7.22 4.72 22.31
CA HIS A 114 -7.34 3.86 23.49
C HIS A 114 -7.06 4.67 24.75
N GLN A 115 -7.90 4.54 25.75
CA GLN A 115 -7.63 5.10 27.07
C GLN A 115 -6.68 4.17 27.83
N VAL A 116 -5.49 4.65 28.14
CA VAL A 116 -4.51 3.93 28.97
C VAL A 116 -4.46 4.59 30.34
N ALA A 117 -4.88 3.85 31.36
CA ALA A 117 -4.90 4.33 32.72
C ALA A 117 -3.49 4.48 33.30
N ALA A 118 -3.28 5.52 34.12
CA ALA A 118 -2.05 5.76 34.87
C ALA A 118 -0.75 5.76 34.04
N ALA A 119 -0.83 6.19 32.79
CA ALA A 119 0.31 6.20 31.86
C ALA A 119 0.87 7.60 31.58
N GLY A 120 0.13 8.65 31.98
CA GLY A 120 0.60 10.03 31.82
C GLY A 120 1.50 10.50 32.98
N PRO A 121 2.10 11.68 32.84
CA PRO A 121 2.75 12.36 33.96
C PRO A 121 1.80 12.41 35.16
N ASP A 122 2.30 12.17 36.34
CA ASP A 122 1.51 12.12 37.57
C ASP A 122 0.43 11.01 37.66
N GLY A 123 0.51 9.98 36.79
CA GLY A 123 -0.36 8.82 36.82
C GLY A 123 -1.77 9.03 36.26
N GLN A 124 -1.98 10.09 35.47
CA GLN A 124 -3.28 10.34 34.83
C GLN A 124 -3.49 9.49 33.56
N PRO A 125 -4.76 9.30 33.16
CA PRO A 125 -5.06 8.60 31.91
C PRO A 125 -4.56 9.37 30.70
N VAL A 126 -4.12 8.64 29.68
CA VAL A 126 -3.78 9.17 28.35
C VAL A 126 -4.66 8.57 27.27
N ALA A 127 -4.91 9.32 26.21
CA ALA A 127 -5.48 8.81 24.98
C ALA A 127 -4.34 8.45 24.02
N VAL A 128 -4.29 7.21 23.58
CA VAL A 128 -3.26 6.68 22.70
C VAL A 128 -3.88 6.28 21.38
N ARG A 129 -3.40 6.87 20.29
CA ARG A 129 -3.70 6.45 18.95
C ARG A 129 -2.55 5.58 18.43
N ASP A 130 -2.84 4.33 18.16
CA ASP A 130 -1.86 3.40 17.61
C ASP A 130 -2.01 3.27 16.10
N LEU A 131 -1.03 3.75 15.37
CA LEU A 131 -0.92 3.66 13.93
C LEU A 131 0.21 2.71 13.51
N SER A 132 0.58 1.78 14.37
CA SER A 132 1.71 0.88 14.14
C SER A 132 1.53 -0.05 12.94
N GLU A 133 0.31 -0.25 12.50
CA GLU A 133 -0.01 -1.00 11.28
C GLU A 133 -0.33 -0.09 10.08
N MET A 134 0.08 1.18 10.11
CA MET A 134 -0.19 2.15 9.04
C MET A 134 1.11 2.87 8.62
N GLU A 135 1.30 3.03 7.32
CA GLU A 135 2.30 3.97 6.80
C GLU A 135 1.77 5.39 6.92
N VAL A 136 2.44 6.22 7.70
CA VAL A 136 2.06 7.62 7.88
C VAL A 136 2.81 8.50 6.89
N VAL A 137 2.07 9.17 6.02
CA VAL A 137 2.60 10.17 5.09
C VAL A 137 2.38 11.56 5.69
N ASP A 138 3.43 12.34 5.88
CA ASP A 138 3.30 13.73 6.33
C ASP A 138 2.94 14.63 5.16
N ALA A 139 1.78 15.28 5.24
CA ALA A 139 1.32 16.23 4.24
C ALA A 139 2.26 17.44 4.03
N ARG A 140 3.14 17.73 4.96
CA ARG A 140 4.07 18.86 4.92
C ARG A 140 5.50 18.48 4.52
N GLY A 141 5.73 17.19 4.19
CA GLY A 141 7.06 16.69 3.90
C GLY A 141 8.02 16.72 5.09
N GLY A 142 7.51 16.87 6.30
CA GLY A 142 8.24 16.82 7.55
C GLY A 142 8.11 15.45 8.23
N PHE A 143 9.18 14.97 8.77
CA PHE A 143 9.23 13.73 9.53
C PHE A 143 8.56 13.94 10.89
N THR A 144 7.46 13.25 11.16
CA THR A 144 6.94 13.10 12.53
C THR A 144 7.31 11.72 13.04
N PRO A 145 8.32 11.59 13.91
CA PRO A 145 8.66 10.29 14.48
C PRO A 145 7.52 9.82 15.37
N GLY A 146 7.05 8.60 15.11
CA GLY A 146 6.16 7.92 16.02
C GLY A 146 4.72 7.83 15.53
N THR A 147 4.35 6.61 15.24
CA THR A 147 2.99 6.20 14.91
C THR A 147 2.09 6.08 16.15
N MET A 148 2.68 6.09 17.35
CA MET A 148 1.94 6.19 18.60
C MET A 148 1.84 7.65 19.04
N GLN A 149 0.67 8.20 18.97
CA GLN A 149 0.39 9.59 19.37
C GLN A 149 -0.35 9.61 20.68
N VAL A 150 0.19 10.34 21.65
CA VAL A 150 -0.32 10.41 23.03
C VAL A 150 -0.94 11.77 23.33
N ARG A 151 -2.09 11.78 23.97
CA ARG A 151 -2.83 12.96 24.40
C ARG A 151 -3.14 12.85 25.89
N ASP A 152 -3.09 13.95 26.63
CA ASP A 152 -3.75 14.03 27.94
C ASP A 152 -5.24 13.76 27.74
N TYR A 153 -5.74 12.69 28.35
CA TYR A 153 -7.10 12.23 28.07
C TYR A 153 -8.16 13.27 28.44
N ALA A 154 -8.05 13.83 29.64
CA ALA A 154 -9.05 14.76 30.15
C ALA A 154 -9.10 16.06 29.34
N ARG A 155 -7.93 16.64 29.02
CA ARG A 155 -7.83 17.85 28.21
C ARG A 155 -8.28 17.62 26.77
N PHE A 156 -7.96 16.47 26.21
CA PHE A 156 -8.36 16.13 24.84
C PHE A 156 -9.88 15.99 24.73
N VAL A 157 -10.49 15.31 25.68
CA VAL A 157 -11.96 15.16 25.75
C VAL A 157 -12.66 16.50 25.95
N GLU A 158 -12.13 17.38 26.84
CA GLU A 158 -12.64 18.73 27.01
C GLU A 158 -12.53 19.57 25.75
N TRP A 159 -11.37 19.54 25.09
CA TRP A 159 -11.15 20.22 23.82
C TRP A 159 -12.12 19.76 22.72
N LEU A 160 -12.38 18.45 22.63
CA LEU A 160 -13.35 17.89 21.67
C LEU A 160 -14.78 18.37 21.97
N ALA A 161 -15.17 18.44 23.26
CA ALA A 161 -16.47 18.93 23.67
C ALA A 161 -16.65 20.42 23.34
N ASP A 162 -15.63 21.25 23.59
CA ASP A 162 -15.61 22.67 23.24
C ASP A 162 -15.77 22.85 21.73
N ARG A 163 -14.99 22.09 20.92
CA ARG A 163 -15.08 22.15 19.46
C ARG A 163 -16.44 21.71 18.93
N ALA A 164 -17.01 20.66 19.50
CA ALA A 164 -18.37 20.20 19.14
C ALA A 164 -19.43 21.24 19.50
N GLY A 165 -19.19 22.05 20.54
CA GLY A 165 -20.01 23.21 20.93
C GLY A 165 -19.74 24.47 20.11
N GLY A 166 -18.87 24.43 19.11
CA GLY A 166 -18.51 25.56 18.26
C GLY A 166 -17.53 26.56 18.90
N GLN A 167 -16.82 26.14 19.96
CA GLN A 167 -15.79 26.96 20.59
C GLN A 167 -14.42 26.66 20.01
N GLU A 168 -13.69 27.67 19.59
CA GLU A 168 -12.31 27.53 19.14
C GLU A 168 -11.36 27.63 20.33
N ARG A 169 -10.60 26.56 20.57
CA ARG A 169 -9.56 26.49 21.59
C ARG A 169 -8.28 25.93 20.96
N ALA A 170 -7.15 26.50 21.34
CA ALA A 170 -5.87 25.95 20.95
C ALA A 170 -5.67 24.52 21.53
N PRO A 171 -5.08 23.57 20.80
CA PRO A 171 -4.81 22.23 21.29
C PRO A 171 -3.73 22.29 22.39
N ASP A 172 -4.11 22.02 23.64
CA ASP A 172 -3.25 22.03 24.83
C ASP A 172 -3.08 20.64 25.48
N TYR A 173 -3.52 19.61 24.76
CA TYR A 173 -3.62 18.22 25.22
C TYR A 173 -2.49 17.31 24.71
N GLN A 174 -1.63 17.79 23.82
CA GLN A 174 -0.54 16.96 23.27
C GLN A 174 0.52 16.71 24.35
N LEU A 175 0.94 15.45 24.47
CA LEU A 175 1.96 15.02 25.42
C LEU A 175 3.18 14.49 24.69
N GLU A 176 4.35 15.03 25.02
CA GLU A 176 5.62 14.40 24.72
C GLU A 176 6.03 13.59 25.95
N LEU A 177 5.90 12.27 25.89
CA LEU A 177 6.31 11.40 26.99
C LEU A 177 7.82 11.16 26.95
N PRO A 178 8.51 11.16 28.11
CA PRO A 178 9.87 10.65 28.21
C PRO A 178 9.95 9.20 27.70
N ALA A 179 11.08 8.80 27.12
CA ALA A 179 11.25 7.48 26.52
C ALA A 179 10.98 6.30 27.49
N ALA A 180 11.13 6.52 28.81
CA ALA A 180 10.80 5.52 29.82
C ALA A 180 9.28 5.35 30.01
N ASP A 181 8.53 6.46 30.03
CA ASP A 181 7.09 6.47 30.20
C ASP A 181 6.40 5.99 28.92
N PHE A 182 6.97 6.34 27.78
CA PHE A 182 6.55 5.81 26.46
C PHE A 182 6.65 4.29 26.40
N ARG A 183 7.72 3.68 26.95
CA ARG A 183 7.85 2.23 27.07
C ARG A 183 6.78 1.59 27.93
N GLN A 184 6.35 2.22 29.02
CA GLN A 184 5.26 1.69 29.85
C GLN A 184 3.90 1.72 29.14
N VAL A 185 3.64 2.75 28.33
CA VAL A 185 2.47 2.81 27.46
C VAL A 185 2.55 1.68 26.42
N GLN A 186 3.71 1.52 25.81
CA GLN A 186 4.00 0.50 24.82
C GLN A 186 3.85 -0.93 25.37
N GLU A 187 4.37 -1.21 26.59
CA GLU A 187 4.24 -2.51 27.24
C GLU A 187 2.78 -2.88 27.57
N LYS A 188 1.94 -1.90 27.88
CA LYS A 188 0.51 -2.11 28.12
C LYS A 188 -0.28 -2.34 26.83
N PHE A 189 0.26 -1.92 25.68
CA PHE A 189 -0.37 -2.01 24.37
C PHE A 189 0.06 -3.25 23.56
N ASN A 190 1.24 -3.82 23.84
CA ASN A 190 1.89 -4.86 23.04
C ASN A 190 1.29 -6.27 23.17
N TYR A 191 0.03 -6.44 23.57
CA TYR A 191 -0.58 -7.76 23.71
C TYR A 191 -1.20 -8.32 22.44
N LEU A 192 -1.15 -7.64 21.30
CA LEU A 192 -1.74 -8.11 20.06
C LEU A 192 -0.70 -8.86 19.22
N GLY A 193 -0.81 -10.18 19.21
CA GLY A 193 0.12 -11.07 18.53
C GLY A 193 0.06 -10.95 17.00
N GLY A 194 1.09 -10.41 16.36
CA GLY A 194 1.22 -10.41 14.90
C GLY A 194 1.24 -11.84 14.36
N LEU A 195 0.47 -12.07 13.30
CA LEU A 195 0.43 -13.33 12.58
C LEU A 195 1.55 -13.35 11.54
N GLU A 196 2.48 -14.31 11.64
CA GLU A 196 3.43 -14.52 10.55
C GLU A 196 2.69 -15.10 9.35
N GLN A 197 2.76 -14.41 8.22
CA GLN A 197 2.14 -14.81 6.95
C GLN A 197 3.18 -14.83 5.84
N ARG A 198 3.03 -15.74 4.87
CA ARG A 198 3.91 -15.80 3.71
C ARG A 198 3.30 -16.56 2.55
N TRP A 199 3.81 -16.31 1.34
CA TRP A 199 3.56 -17.11 0.16
C TRP A 199 4.46 -18.35 0.17
N PHE A 200 3.87 -19.54 0.11
CA PHE A 200 4.61 -20.80 -0.03
C PHE A 200 4.87 -21.15 -1.50
N GLU A 201 4.23 -20.47 -2.42
CA GLU A 201 4.40 -20.58 -3.87
C GLU A 201 5.87 -20.36 -4.26
N PHE A 202 6.52 -19.39 -3.66
CA PHE A 202 7.93 -19.08 -3.93
C PHE A 202 8.89 -20.20 -3.53
N ASP A 203 8.57 -21.01 -2.53
CA ASP A 203 9.39 -22.16 -2.14
C ASP A 203 9.51 -23.21 -3.25
N SER A 204 8.52 -23.28 -4.15
CA SER A 204 8.49 -24.15 -5.32
C SER A 204 8.92 -23.47 -6.61
N GLY A 205 9.33 -22.19 -6.55
CA GLY A 205 9.65 -21.36 -7.72
C GLY A 205 8.41 -20.91 -8.50
N THR A 206 7.20 -21.10 -7.93
CA THR A 206 5.94 -20.63 -8.53
C THR A 206 5.81 -19.14 -8.34
N ALA A 207 5.40 -18.42 -9.37
CA ALA A 207 5.15 -17.00 -9.28
C ALA A 207 3.80 -16.72 -8.61
N VAL A 208 3.70 -15.57 -7.94
CA VAL A 208 2.44 -14.99 -7.50
C VAL A 208 2.05 -13.92 -8.54
N HIS A 209 0.86 -14.07 -9.09
CA HIS A 209 0.37 -13.27 -10.21
C HIS A 209 -0.48 -12.11 -9.70
N TRP A 210 -0.32 -10.94 -10.31
CA TRP A 210 -1.03 -9.72 -9.98
C TRP A 210 -1.63 -9.09 -11.22
N THR A 211 -2.82 -8.54 -11.07
CA THR A 211 -3.45 -7.65 -12.04
C THR A 211 -3.68 -6.28 -11.45
N MET A 212 -3.96 -5.30 -12.30
CA MET A 212 -4.44 -4.00 -11.88
C MET A 212 -5.79 -3.73 -12.56
N TYR A 213 -6.74 -3.20 -11.81
CA TYR A 213 -8.05 -2.87 -12.35
C TYR A 213 -7.93 -1.89 -13.54
N GLU A 214 -8.66 -2.17 -14.61
CA GLU A 214 -8.50 -1.50 -15.91
C GLU A 214 -8.77 0.02 -15.90
N ALA A 215 -9.54 0.53 -14.93
CA ALA A 215 -9.75 1.96 -14.77
C ALA A 215 -8.48 2.72 -14.39
N GLY A 216 -7.48 2.03 -13.79
CA GLY A 216 -6.23 2.63 -13.37
C GLY A 216 -6.36 3.67 -12.26
N GLN A 217 -5.24 4.21 -11.80
CA GLN A 217 -5.19 5.21 -10.75
C GLN A 217 -5.27 6.63 -11.33
N PRO A 218 -6.37 7.36 -11.12
CA PRO A 218 -6.45 8.77 -11.49
C PRO A 218 -5.35 9.60 -10.84
N GLY A 219 -4.90 10.66 -11.53
CA GLY A 219 -3.86 11.57 -11.03
C GLY A 219 -2.43 11.16 -11.40
N LEU A 220 -2.28 10.11 -12.22
CA LEU A 220 -1.03 9.68 -12.83
C LEU A 220 -1.17 9.65 -14.35
N ALA A 221 -0.12 10.03 -15.08
CA ALA A 221 -0.17 10.21 -16.54
C ALA A 221 -0.48 8.93 -17.32
N ASP A 222 -0.04 7.77 -16.82
CA ASP A 222 -0.30 6.44 -17.39
C ASP A 222 -1.27 5.61 -16.52
N LEU A 223 -2.04 6.27 -15.66
CA LEU A 223 -2.99 5.63 -14.75
C LEU A 223 -2.34 4.67 -13.72
N GLY A 224 -1.04 4.78 -13.48
CA GLY A 224 -0.32 4.02 -12.47
C GLY A 224 0.11 2.60 -12.89
N PHE A 225 -0.18 2.18 -14.11
CA PHE A 225 0.15 0.82 -14.56
C PHE A 225 1.66 0.58 -14.60
N ASN A 226 2.44 1.59 -14.96
CA ASN A 226 3.88 1.49 -14.96
C ASN A 226 4.46 1.51 -13.55
N GLU A 227 3.95 2.39 -12.70
CA GLU A 227 4.39 2.54 -11.31
C GLU A 227 4.16 1.24 -10.52
N PHE A 228 3.05 0.54 -10.77
CA PHE A 228 2.78 -0.75 -10.16
C PHE A 228 3.79 -1.82 -10.59
N GLN A 229 4.13 -1.87 -11.88
CA GLN A 229 5.18 -2.79 -12.38
C GLN A 229 6.55 -2.46 -11.79
N VAL A 230 6.89 -1.17 -11.66
CA VAL A 230 8.14 -0.73 -11.01
C VAL A 230 8.17 -1.17 -9.54
N ALA A 231 7.05 -1.03 -8.84
CA ALA A 231 6.90 -1.47 -7.46
C ALA A 231 7.10 -2.99 -7.31
N MET A 232 6.45 -3.80 -8.14
CA MET A 232 6.66 -5.26 -8.16
C MET A 232 8.11 -5.63 -8.46
N GLN A 233 8.71 -4.91 -9.41
CA GLN A 233 10.09 -5.15 -9.82
C GLN A 233 11.10 -4.88 -8.70
N ALA A 234 10.82 -3.92 -7.81
CA ALA A 234 11.69 -3.65 -6.67
C ALA A 234 11.84 -4.91 -5.79
N TRP A 235 10.76 -5.61 -5.51
CA TRP A 235 10.78 -6.85 -4.72
C TRP A 235 11.37 -8.03 -5.47
N ASN A 236 11.08 -8.18 -6.76
CA ASN A 236 11.60 -9.27 -7.59
C ASN A 236 13.11 -9.24 -7.80
N THR A 237 13.74 -8.06 -7.70
CA THR A 237 15.19 -7.90 -7.94
C THR A 237 16.03 -7.99 -6.69
N ASN A 238 15.47 -8.39 -5.56
CA ASN A 238 16.24 -8.53 -4.34
C ASN A 238 17.15 -9.77 -4.40
N PRO A 239 18.49 -9.60 -4.39
CA PRO A 239 19.41 -10.74 -4.48
C PRO A 239 19.24 -11.70 -3.31
N GLY A 240 19.26 -13.00 -3.60
CA GLY A 240 19.21 -14.03 -2.57
C GLY A 240 17.81 -14.32 -2.02
N THR A 241 16.75 -13.95 -2.73
CA THR A 241 15.37 -14.31 -2.42
C THR A 241 14.68 -14.95 -3.61
N ASP A 242 13.66 -15.77 -3.32
CA ASP A 242 12.86 -16.48 -4.32
C ASP A 242 11.55 -15.73 -4.67
N VAL A 243 11.42 -14.45 -4.27
CA VAL A 243 10.24 -13.64 -4.56
C VAL A 243 10.06 -13.46 -6.07
N ARG A 244 8.87 -13.78 -6.55
CA ARG A 244 8.54 -13.71 -7.96
C ARG A 244 7.10 -13.26 -8.17
N TYR A 245 6.90 -11.95 -8.22
CA TYR A 245 5.67 -11.34 -8.67
C TYR A 245 5.63 -11.22 -10.19
N VAL A 246 4.50 -11.54 -10.80
CA VAL A 246 4.27 -11.42 -12.24
C VAL A 246 3.07 -10.52 -12.47
N TYR A 247 3.23 -9.51 -13.30
CA TYR A 247 2.14 -8.65 -13.72
C TYR A 247 1.47 -9.22 -14.97
N ASP A 248 0.20 -9.61 -14.84
CA ASP A 248 -0.59 -10.23 -15.91
C ASP A 248 -1.36 -9.19 -16.76
N GLY A 249 -1.16 -7.92 -16.47
CA GLY A 249 -1.85 -6.83 -17.16
C GLY A 249 -3.05 -6.29 -16.41
N THR A 250 -3.93 -5.64 -17.16
CA THR A 250 -5.17 -5.09 -16.60
C THR A 250 -6.27 -6.14 -16.54
N SER A 251 -7.19 -5.98 -15.60
CA SER A 251 -8.33 -6.86 -15.42
C SER A 251 -9.61 -6.08 -15.12
N SER A 252 -10.74 -6.75 -15.24
CA SER A 252 -12.03 -6.26 -14.76
C SER A 252 -12.40 -6.81 -13.37
N PHE A 253 -11.46 -7.43 -12.66
CA PHE A 253 -11.67 -7.94 -11.31
C PHE A 253 -11.83 -6.78 -10.34
N THR A 254 -12.88 -6.84 -9.55
CA THR A 254 -13.24 -5.79 -8.58
C THR A 254 -13.62 -6.36 -7.22
N ALA A 255 -13.27 -7.62 -6.93
CA ALA A 255 -13.64 -8.23 -5.66
C ALA A 255 -13.02 -7.49 -4.46
N GLY A 256 -11.76 -7.04 -4.60
CA GLY A 256 -11.08 -6.31 -3.53
C GLY A 256 -11.15 -7.06 -2.21
N PHE A 257 -11.63 -6.39 -1.17
CA PHE A 257 -11.76 -7.01 0.15
C PHE A 257 -13.11 -7.72 0.38
N GLN A 258 -14.02 -7.71 -0.59
CA GLN A 258 -15.38 -8.26 -0.41
C GLN A 258 -15.36 -9.79 -0.22
N HIS A 259 -14.58 -10.49 -1.00
CA HIS A 259 -14.41 -11.94 -0.95
C HIS A 259 -13.18 -12.37 -1.74
N PRO A 260 -12.56 -13.50 -1.39
CA PRO A 260 -11.48 -14.05 -2.20
C PRO A 260 -12.05 -14.51 -3.54
N ASP A 261 -11.42 -14.11 -4.63
CA ASP A 261 -11.84 -14.45 -6.00
C ASP A 261 -10.76 -15.24 -6.77
N GLY A 262 -9.64 -15.55 -6.12
CA GLY A 262 -8.50 -16.25 -6.68
C GLY A 262 -7.55 -15.35 -7.47
N HIS A 263 -7.70 -14.03 -7.39
CA HIS A 263 -6.87 -13.05 -8.08
C HIS A 263 -6.28 -12.05 -7.10
N ASN A 264 -4.99 -11.76 -7.24
CA ASN A 264 -4.39 -10.65 -6.52
C ASN A 264 -4.52 -9.39 -7.37
N THR A 265 -5.19 -8.40 -6.86
CA THR A 265 -5.55 -7.21 -7.64
C THR A 265 -5.14 -5.92 -6.92
N LEU A 266 -4.49 -5.01 -7.64
CA LEU A 266 -4.45 -3.61 -7.25
C LEU A 266 -5.69 -2.92 -7.81
N LEU A 267 -6.55 -2.42 -6.91
CA LEU A 267 -7.87 -1.87 -7.20
C LEU A 267 -7.91 -0.36 -6.90
N PRO A 268 -7.67 0.50 -7.88
CA PRO A 268 -7.73 1.95 -7.70
C PRO A 268 -9.17 2.48 -7.61
N GLY A 269 -9.32 3.56 -6.82
CA GLY A 269 -10.55 4.33 -6.75
C GLY A 269 -11.68 3.67 -5.96
N ASP A 270 -11.35 2.64 -5.19
CA ASP A 270 -12.26 1.95 -4.25
C ASP A 270 -13.69 1.74 -4.77
N PRO A 271 -13.87 1.01 -5.87
CA PRO A 271 -15.18 0.89 -6.53
C PRO A 271 -16.25 0.17 -5.68
N ASN A 272 -15.84 -0.48 -4.60
CA ASN A 272 -16.72 -1.22 -3.70
C ASN A 272 -17.02 -0.48 -2.40
N ASP A 273 -16.45 0.72 -2.18
CA ASP A 273 -16.48 1.41 -0.88
C ASP A 273 -15.93 0.50 0.26
N ASP A 274 -14.83 -0.20 -0.03
CA ASP A 274 -14.15 -1.10 0.91
C ASP A 274 -13.47 -0.33 2.04
N LEU A 275 -12.96 0.85 1.74
CA LEU A 275 -12.29 1.73 2.69
C LEU A 275 -13.27 2.79 3.24
N PRO A 276 -13.24 3.11 4.55
CA PRO A 276 -14.16 4.09 5.11
C PRO A 276 -13.80 5.52 4.70
N GLY A 277 -14.78 6.26 4.19
CA GLY A 277 -14.65 7.66 3.82
C GLY A 277 -14.10 7.85 2.40
N SER A 278 -13.54 9.00 2.11
CA SER A 278 -12.84 9.32 0.88
C SER A 278 -11.62 10.17 1.16
N PHE A 279 -10.61 10.09 0.30
CA PHE A 279 -9.43 10.94 0.42
C PHE A 279 -9.74 12.37 -0.05
N THR A 280 -9.31 13.36 0.72
CA THR A 280 -9.54 14.77 0.37
C THR A 280 -8.24 15.55 0.32
N CYS A 281 -8.05 16.32 -0.78
CA CYS A 281 -6.92 17.23 -0.89
C CYS A 281 -7.27 18.65 -0.45
N THR A 282 -6.37 19.26 0.30
CA THR A 282 -6.39 20.70 0.59
C THR A 282 -5.72 21.50 -0.51
N SER A 283 -4.78 20.90 -1.25
CA SER A 283 -4.13 21.38 -2.46
C SER A 283 -3.49 20.20 -3.19
N PRO A 284 -3.13 20.31 -4.49
CA PRO A 284 -2.42 19.24 -5.20
C PRO A 284 -1.20 18.74 -4.43
N GLY A 285 -1.10 17.44 -4.24
CA GLY A 285 -0.03 16.80 -3.47
C GLY A 285 -0.14 16.92 -1.94
N ASN A 286 -1.20 17.54 -1.41
CA ASN A 286 -1.46 17.66 0.02
C ASN A 286 -2.90 17.28 0.34
N GLY A 287 -3.13 16.46 1.35
CA GLY A 287 -4.45 15.99 1.72
C GLY A 287 -4.44 15.27 3.06
N ASN A 288 -5.56 14.66 3.39
CA ASN A 288 -5.65 13.73 4.52
C ASN A 288 -6.60 12.59 4.19
N GLY A 289 -6.41 11.46 4.85
CA GLY A 289 -7.18 10.23 4.68
C GLY A 289 -6.30 9.04 4.33
N ILE A 290 -6.93 7.89 4.14
CA ILE A 290 -6.27 6.67 3.67
C ILE A 290 -5.94 6.85 2.19
N LEU A 291 -4.71 6.57 1.78
CA LEU A 291 -4.31 6.52 0.37
C LEU A 291 -4.63 5.16 -0.23
N GLY A 292 -4.37 4.12 0.53
CA GLY A 292 -4.63 2.75 0.16
C GLY A 292 -4.48 1.82 1.35
N ALA A 293 -4.97 0.60 1.20
CA ALA A 293 -4.79 -0.47 2.17
C ALA A 293 -4.54 -1.78 1.44
N GLY A 294 -3.65 -2.59 2.01
CA GLY A 294 -3.46 -3.98 1.63
C GLY A 294 -4.25 -4.92 2.53
N GLY A 295 -4.72 -6.02 1.97
CA GLY A 295 -5.36 -7.11 2.69
C GLY A 295 -4.83 -8.45 2.22
N THR A 296 -4.75 -9.41 3.15
CA THR A 296 -4.35 -10.79 2.85
C THR A 296 -5.39 -11.79 3.32
N TRP A 297 -5.67 -12.79 2.48
CA TRP A 297 -6.53 -13.91 2.80
C TRP A 297 -5.70 -15.13 3.18
N PHE A 298 -6.00 -15.73 4.32
CA PHE A 298 -5.29 -16.92 4.82
C PHE A 298 -6.24 -17.86 5.56
N PRO A 299 -5.95 -19.19 5.64
CA PRO A 299 -6.75 -20.15 6.39
C PRO A 299 -6.63 -19.92 7.90
N THR A 300 -7.76 -19.83 8.60
CA THR A 300 -7.83 -19.58 10.04
C THR A 300 -7.10 -20.63 10.90
N ASN A 301 -7.04 -21.88 10.42
CA ASN A 301 -6.54 -23.03 11.20
C ASN A 301 -5.19 -23.57 10.70
N ALA A 302 -4.44 -22.79 9.91
CA ALA A 302 -3.11 -23.21 9.46
C ALA A 302 -2.05 -22.96 10.56
N PRO A 303 -0.96 -23.75 10.59
CA PRO A 303 0.16 -23.46 11.48
C PRO A 303 0.92 -22.21 11.00
N SER A 304 1.57 -21.49 11.92
CA SER A 304 2.45 -20.38 11.59
C SER A 304 3.78 -20.89 10.99
N PRO A 305 4.32 -20.21 9.96
CA PRO A 305 3.73 -19.07 9.26
C PRO A 305 2.47 -19.45 8.48
N LEU A 306 1.46 -18.57 8.51
CA LEU A 306 0.19 -18.79 7.82
C LEU A 306 0.39 -18.64 6.29
N PRO A 307 -0.16 -19.56 5.48
CA PRO A 307 -0.07 -19.42 4.03
C PRO A 307 -1.00 -18.31 3.53
N ILE A 308 -0.44 -17.29 2.88
CA ILE A 308 -1.24 -16.35 2.11
C ILE A 308 -1.84 -17.11 0.94
N ARG A 309 -3.12 -16.88 0.64
CA ARG A 309 -3.85 -17.50 -0.47
C ARG A 309 -4.19 -16.50 -1.55
N GLU A 310 -4.42 -15.27 -1.13
CA GLU A 310 -4.74 -14.15 -2.00
C GLU A 310 -4.38 -12.86 -1.27
N ALA A 311 -4.05 -11.83 -2.01
CA ALA A 311 -3.79 -10.50 -1.47
C ALA A 311 -4.33 -9.45 -2.45
N ASP A 312 -4.97 -8.42 -1.90
CA ASP A 312 -5.47 -7.29 -2.66
C ASP A 312 -4.97 -5.99 -2.08
N ILE A 313 -4.85 -4.99 -2.93
CA ILE A 313 -4.52 -3.62 -2.55
C ILE A 313 -5.63 -2.74 -3.10
N VAL A 314 -6.32 -2.01 -2.23
CA VAL A 314 -7.37 -1.06 -2.60
C VAL A 314 -6.84 0.35 -2.37
N LEU A 315 -6.89 1.19 -3.42
CA LEU A 315 -6.53 2.61 -3.33
C LEU A 315 -7.81 3.43 -3.20
N GLN A 316 -7.81 4.36 -2.25
CA GLN A 316 -8.99 5.15 -1.91
C GLN A 316 -9.43 6.05 -3.06
N ASP A 317 -10.72 6.27 -3.17
CA ASP A 317 -11.30 7.29 -4.03
C ASP A 317 -10.81 8.68 -3.62
N GLY A 318 -10.60 9.57 -4.60
CA GLY A 318 -10.03 10.89 -4.36
C GLY A 318 -8.51 10.94 -4.18
N ALA A 319 -7.79 9.82 -3.97
CA ALA A 319 -6.33 9.79 -3.76
C ALA A 319 -5.53 10.36 -4.96
N GLY A 320 -6.12 10.42 -6.15
CA GLY A 320 -5.47 10.94 -7.35
C GLY A 320 -4.92 12.36 -7.22
N CYS A 321 -5.58 13.20 -6.44
CA CYS A 321 -5.12 14.58 -6.21
C CYS A 321 -3.83 14.63 -5.37
N TRP A 322 -3.55 13.61 -4.54
CA TRP A 322 -2.31 13.51 -3.77
C TRP A 322 -1.15 13.01 -4.64
N PHE A 323 -1.40 12.03 -5.50
CA PHE A 323 -0.37 11.55 -6.44
C PHE A 323 0.10 12.66 -7.37
N ASN A 324 -0.82 13.53 -7.85
CA ASN A 324 -0.52 14.78 -8.55
C ASN A 324 0.53 14.61 -9.66
N ASP A 325 0.40 13.54 -10.45
CA ASP A 325 1.31 13.15 -11.54
C ASP A 325 2.78 12.96 -11.09
N ASP A 326 2.99 12.53 -9.85
CA ASP A 326 4.30 12.21 -9.30
C ASP A 326 4.49 10.68 -9.26
N PRO A 327 5.18 10.08 -10.25
CA PRO A 327 5.40 8.64 -10.31
C PRO A 327 6.14 8.08 -9.08
N ALA A 328 7.07 8.84 -8.52
CA ALA A 328 7.85 8.37 -7.37
C ALA A 328 7.00 8.17 -6.12
N ARG A 329 5.96 8.99 -5.93
CA ARG A 329 4.99 8.80 -4.85
C ARG A 329 4.19 7.52 -5.03
N ALA A 330 3.70 7.28 -6.25
CA ALA A 330 2.95 6.07 -6.56
C ALA A 330 3.82 4.81 -6.45
N GLU A 331 5.02 4.83 -7.03
CA GLU A 331 5.98 3.73 -6.92
C GLU A 331 6.27 3.38 -5.46
N GLN A 332 6.44 4.39 -4.59
CA GLN A 332 6.69 4.18 -3.16
C GLN A 332 5.50 3.53 -2.46
N VAL A 333 4.30 4.11 -2.59
CA VAL A 333 3.09 3.57 -1.95
C VAL A 333 2.80 2.16 -2.45
N PHE A 334 2.82 1.92 -3.75
CA PHE A 334 2.55 0.59 -4.30
C PHE A 334 3.59 -0.44 -3.86
N ALA A 335 4.86 -0.08 -3.80
CA ALA A 335 5.90 -0.99 -3.33
C ALA A 335 5.79 -1.27 -1.83
N HIS A 336 5.38 -0.29 -1.04
CA HIS A 336 5.12 -0.46 0.39
C HIS A 336 3.97 -1.46 0.62
N GLU A 337 2.81 -1.25 -0.01
CA GLU A 337 1.66 -2.16 0.09
C GLU A 337 2.00 -3.58 -0.42
N LEU A 338 2.77 -3.69 -1.52
CA LEU A 338 3.28 -4.98 -2.00
C LEU A 338 4.23 -5.66 -0.99
N GLY A 339 5.02 -4.91 -0.26
CA GLY A 339 5.87 -5.44 0.81
C GLY A 339 5.03 -6.08 1.92
N HIS A 340 3.91 -5.48 2.25
CA HIS A 340 2.95 -6.06 3.19
C HIS A 340 2.31 -7.34 2.64
N SER A 341 1.94 -7.37 1.38
CA SER A 341 1.43 -8.59 0.75
C SER A 341 2.46 -9.73 0.71
N LEU A 342 3.75 -9.45 0.93
CA LEU A 342 4.81 -10.44 1.15
C LEU A 342 4.89 -10.93 2.60
N GLY A 343 4.13 -10.36 3.51
CA GLY A 343 4.23 -10.67 4.94
C GLY A 343 5.28 -9.84 5.68
N LEU A 344 5.77 -8.73 5.11
CA LEU A 344 6.67 -7.81 5.80
C LEU A 344 5.89 -6.82 6.66
N GLY A 345 6.40 -6.53 7.83
CA GLY A 345 5.97 -5.42 8.66
C GLY A 345 6.85 -4.19 8.48
N HIS A 346 6.54 -3.13 9.23
CA HIS A 346 7.41 -1.96 9.26
C HIS A 346 8.78 -2.29 9.83
N SER A 347 9.79 -1.70 9.22
CA SER A 347 11.18 -1.76 9.70
C SER A 347 11.39 -0.94 10.96
N CYS A 348 10.72 0.21 11.05
CA CYS A 348 10.79 1.17 12.15
C CYS A 348 9.74 2.27 12.00
N GLY A 349 9.69 3.15 12.98
CA GLY A 349 8.85 4.35 12.96
C GLY A 349 7.50 4.15 13.64
N ASP A 350 7.21 2.98 14.13
CA ASP A 350 5.99 2.65 14.85
C ASP A 350 6.24 2.21 16.30
N SER A 351 5.15 2.01 17.04
CA SER A 351 5.20 1.61 18.45
C SER A 351 5.79 0.22 18.68
N LEU A 352 5.75 -0.64 17.66
CA LEU A 352 6.23 -2.02 17.73
C LEU A 352 7.69 -2.14 17.38
N THR A 353 8.12 -1.41 16.35
CA THR A 353 9.48 -1.48 15.80
C THR A 353 10.39 -0.39 16.35
N GLY A 354 9.81 0.63 17.00
CA GLY A 354 10.53 1.75 17.61
C GLY A 354 11.10 2.74 16.59
N ALA A 355 11.93 3.65 17.07
CA ALA A 355 12.48 4.72 16.25
C ALA A 355 13.40 4.20 15.14
N CYS A 356 13.43 4.91 14.01
CA CYS A 356 14.35 4.69 12.89
C CYS A 356 15.77 5.17 13.25
N ASN A 357 16.41 4.49 14.20
CA ASN A 357 17.64 4.92 14.86
C ASN A 357 18.92 4.38 14.22
N THR A 358 18.80 3.66 13.11
CA THR A 358 19.95 3.19 12.32
C THR A 358 19.75 3.58 10.85
N PRO A 359 20.84 3.83 10.08
CA PRO A 359 20.72 4.14 8.66
C PRO A 359 19.96 3.07 7.84
N ALA A 360 20.11 1.79 8.22
CA ALA A 360 19.40 0.70 7.54
C ALA A 360 17.88 0.81 7.73
N LYS A 361 17.43 0.99 8.98
CA LYS A 361 16.01 1.16 9.31
C LYS A 361 15.44 2.46 8.75
N ASP A 362 16.16 3.57 8.88
CA ASP A 362 15.74 4.86 8.35
C ASP A 362 15.70 4.89 6.83
N GLY A 363 16.54 4.12 6.17
CA GLY A 363 16.57 3.95 4.72
C GLY A 363 15.54 2.97 4.16
N ALA A 364 14.82 2.23 5.00
CA ALA A 364 13.89 1.19 4.56
C ALA A 364 12.66 1.77 3.85
N LEU A 365 12.20 1.11 2.79
CA LEU A 365 10.92 1.37 2.15
C LEU A 365 9.77 1.03 3.11
N MET A 366 9.94 -0.06 3.86
CA MET A 366 8.96 -0.56 4.83
C MET A 366 8.99 0.16 6.18
N ARG A 367 9.50 1.38 6.28
CA ARG A 367 9.32 2.17 7.50
C ARG A 367 7.89 2.73 7.57
N ALA A 368 7.38 2.92 8.79
CA ALA A 368 6.01 3.38 9.04
C ALA A 368 5.71 4.83 8.59
N VAL A 369 6.69 5.54 8.05
CA VAL A 369 6.53 6.90 7.52
C VAL A 369 7.19 6.98 6.15
N ALA A 370 6.43 7.34 5.14
CA ALA A 370 6.91 7.45 3.77
C ALA A 370 8.10 8.40 3.65
N HIS A 371 9.00 8.10 2.72
CA HIS A 371 10.08 9.00 2.35
C HIS A 371 9.55 10.12 1.43
N ASN A 372 9.99 11.34 1.66
CA ASN A 372 9.64 12.47 0.79
C ASN A 372 10.87 12.97 0.03
N ASP A 373 11.58 12.05 -0.63
CA ASP A 373 12.86 12.30 -1.30
C ASP A 373 12.89 11.79 -2.75
N ASN A 374 11.73 11.51 -3.32
CA ASN A 374 11.54 11.00 -4.69
C ASN A 374 12.28 9.70 -5.00
N ARG A 375 12.53 8.85 -3.99
CA ARG A 375 13.22 7.56 -4.19
C ARG A 375 12.42 6.51 -4.96
N GLY A 376 11.10 6.68 -5.06
CA GLY A 376 10.19 5.69 -5.66
C GLY A 376 10.23 4.35 -4.91
N ALA A 377 10.16 3.25 -5.65
CA ALA A 377 10.17 1.88 -5.12
C ALA A 377 11.57 1.38 -4.72
N THR A 378 12.38 2.22 -4.07
CA THR A 378 13.76 1.84 -3.71
C THR A 378 13.80 1.11 -2.37
N LEU A 379 14.12 -0.18 -2.38
CA LEU A 379 14.31 -0.97 -1.15
C LEU A 379 15.58 -0.56 -0.39
N GLY A 380 15.46 -0.42 0.93
CA GLY A 380 16.60 -0.28 1.84
C GLY A 380 17.25 -1.61 2.23
N ASP A 381 18.31 -1.54 3.04
CA ASP A 381 19.01 -2.75 3.52
C ASP A 381 18.15 -3.57 4.47
N ASP A 382 17.31 -2.93 5.29
CA ASP A 382 16.40 -3.61 6.23
C ASP A 382 15.29 -4.36 5.50
N ASP A 383 14.72 -3.77 4.44
CA ASP A 383 13.73 -4.44 3.57
C ASP A 383 14.31 -5.70 2.94
N ARG A 384 15.56 -5.59 2.44
CA ARG A 384 16.28 -6.71 1.83
C ARG A 384 16.55 -7.83 2.83
N ALA A 385 16.93 -7.48 4.05
CA ALA A 385 17.16 -8.43 5.13
C ALA A 385 15.87 -9.09 5.58
N GLY A 386 14.78 -8.33 5.71
CA GLY A 386 13.46 -8.82 6.06
C GLY A 386 12.95 -9.84 5.05
N ILE A 387 12.97 -9.48 3.77
CA ILE A 387 12.51 -10.39 2.72
C ILE A 387 13.39 -11.63 2.57
N ALA A 388 14.71 -11.51 2.78
CA ALA A 388 15.61 -12.67 2.78
C ALA A 388 15.34 -13.62 3.96
N THR A 389 14.83 -13.11 5.08
CA THR A 389 14.42 -13.94 6.22
C THR A 389 13.17 -14.78 5.89
N LEU A 390 12.21 -14.20 5.16
CA LEU A 390 10.97 -14.88 4.78
C LEU A 390 11.15 -15.80 3.57
N TYR A 391 11.91 -15.37 2.57
CA TYR A 391 12.02 -15.98 1.25
C TYR A 391 13.47 -16.17 0.78
N GLY A 392 14.41 -16.26 1.72
CA GLY A 392 15.84 -16.46 1.39
C GLY A 392 16.09 -17.76 0.65
N THR A 393 16.93 -17.70 -0.39
CA THR A 393 17.37 -18.86 -1.16
C THR A 393 17.99 -19.92 -0.27
N GLY A 394 17.44 -21.12 -0.30
CA GLY A 394 17.93 -22.27 0.47
C GLY A 394 16.83 -23.07 1.17
N LYS A 395 15.59 -22.63 1.13
CA LYS A 395 14.44 -23.39 1.65
C LYS A 395 13.67 -24.16 0.59
N GLY A 396 13.89 -23.87 -0.71
CA GLY A 396 13.35 -24.63 -1.84
C GLY A 396 14.48 -25.06 -2.76
N SER A 397 14.63 -26.36 -2.97
CA SER A 397 15.71 -26.93 -3.77
C SER A 397 15.67 -26.50 -5.23
N GLY A 398 16.76 -26.04 -5.73
CA GLY A 398 17.12 -26.26 -7.11
C GLY A 398 17.48 -25.04 -7.93
N GLY A 399 18.74 -24.78 -8.00
CA GLY A 399 19.32 -23.99 -9.05
C GLY A 399 20.07 -22.76 -8.58
N GLY A 400 21.14 -22.94 -7.84
CA GLY A 400 22.16 -21.91 -7.62
C GLY A 400 22.86 -21.54 -8.92
N GLY A 401 22.17 -20.77 -9.79
CA GLY A 401 22.74 -20.12 -10.96
C GLY A 401 22.89 -18.63 -10.70
N SER A 402 23.97 -18.01 -11.17
CA SER A 402 24.01 -16.56 -11.27
C SER A 402 23.00 -16.09 -12.34
N PRO A 403 22.38 -14.90 -12.16
CA PRO A 403 21.54 -14.33 -13.22
C PRO A 403 22.25 -14.34 -14.59
N PRO A 404 21.52 -14.36 -15.70
CA PRO A 404 22.10 -14.36 -17.01
C PRO A 404 23.07 -13.19 -17.21
N ALA A 405 24.04 -13.37 -18.09
CA ALA A 405 24.92 -12.25 -18.45
C ALA A 405 24.10 -11.16 -19.18
N ALA A 406 24.34 -9.90 -18.82
CA ALA A 406 23.66 -8.77 -19.41
C ALA A 406 23.81 -8.75 -20.94
N PRO A 407 22.73 -8.51 -21.71
CA PRO A 407 22.82 -8.22 -23.13
C PRO A 407 23.69 -6.99 -23.39
N SER A 408 24.32 -6.91 -24.55
CA SER A 408 25.19 -5.80 -24.89
C SER A 408 25.03 -5.36 -26.34
N ARG A 409 25.66 -4.22 -26.69
CA ARG A 409 25.67 -3.67 -28.05
C ARG A 409 24.25 -3.44 -28.60
N LEU A 410 23.33 -3.01 -27.73
CA LEU A 410 22.01 -2.62 -28.19
C LEU A 410 22.12 -1.48 -29.20
N THR A 411 21.44 -1.63 -30.31
CA THR A 411 21.23 -0.63 -31.35
C THR A 411 19.75 -0.39 -31.58
N ALA A 412 19.38 0.84 -31.93
CA ALA A 412 18.02 1.22 -32.28
C ALA A 412 18.03 1.95 -33.63
N ASN A 413 17.18 1.50 -34.58
CA ASN A 413 17.10 2.08 -35.89
C ASN A 413 15.64 2.35 -36.29
N ALA A 414 15.30 3.61 -36.60
CA ALA A 414 13.97 3.96 -37.04
C ALA A 414 13.68 3.38 -38.44
N ILE A 415 12.71 2.49 -38.51
CA ILE A 415 12.31 1.85 -39.76
C ILE A 415 11.08 2.51 -40.40
N SER A 416 10.24 3.18 -39.62
CA SER A 416 9.08 3.93 -40.12
C SER A 416 8.78 5.17 -39.23
N ALA A 417 7.66 5.85 -39.53
CA ALA A 417 7.14 6.92 -38.70
C ALA A 417 6.57 6.41 -37.33
N SER A 418 6.33 5.10 -37.22
CA SER A 418 5.71 4.50 -36.02
C SER A 418 6.44 3.26 -35.51
N ALA A 419 7.64 2.96 -36.03
CA ALA A 419 8.37 1.74 -35.65
C ALA A 419 9.88 1.95 -35.61
N ILE A 420 10.52 1.31 -34.61
CA ILE A 420 11.97 1.27 -34.39
C ILE A 420 12.38 -0.20 -34.25
N ALA A 421 13.38 -0.61 -35.03
CA ALA A 421 14.01 -1.93 -34.93
C ALA A 421 15.15 -1.86 -33.91
N LEU A 422 15.18 -2.84 -33.00
CA LEU A 422 16.22 -3.06 -32.00
C LEU A 422 17.03 -4.30 -32.33
N ALA A 423 18.32 -4.27 -32.06
CA ALA A 423 19.19 -5.45 -32.13
C ALA A 423 20.26 -5.38 -31.05
N TRP A 424 20.58 -6.52 -30.45
CA TRP A 424 21.59 -6.64 -29.40
C TRP A 424 22.33 -7.94 -29.45
N LYS A 425 23.45 -8.00 -28.72
CA LYS A 425 24.19 -9.23 -28.51
C LYS A 425 23.72 -9.90 -27.23
N ASP A 426 23.28 -11.12 -27.32
CA ASP A 426 23.10 -12.00 -26.16
C ASP A 426 24.47 -12.51 -25.69
N ASN A 427 24.78 -12.32 -24.42
CA ASN A 427 26.06 -12.71 -23.81
C ASN A 427 25.92 -13.92 -22.88
N GLY A 428 24.72 -14.42 -22.64
CA GLY A 428 24.43 -15.51 -21.71
C GLY A 428 23.76 -16.71 -22.38
N SER A 429 23.94 -17.88 -21.80
CA SER A 429 23.13 -19.07 -22.08
C SER A 429 22.24 -19.30 -20.86
N GLY A 430 20.95 -19.51 -21.05
CA GLY A 430 20.03 -19.87 -19.95
C GLY A 430 18.99 -18.82 -19.61
N ALA A 431 19.03 -17.64 -20.20
CA ALA A 431 17.94 -16.70 -20.07
C ALA A 431 16.63 -17.34 -20.55
N THR A 432 15.58 -17.22 -19.76
CA THR A 432 14.22 -17.67 -20.15
C THR A 432 13.44 -16.55 -20.82
N GLN A 433 13.83 -15.28 -20.55
CA GLN A 433 13.16 -14.09 -21.05
C GLN A 433 14.16 -12.96 -21.31
N ILE A 434 13.83 -12.09 -22.26
CA ILE A 434 14.49 -10.81 -22.52
C ILE A 434 13.43 -9.70 -22.42
N ASP A 435 13.66 -8.75 -21.53
CA ASP A 435 12.83 -7.57 -21.37
C ASP A 435 13.36 -6.43 -22.22
N VAL A 436 12.46 -5.77 -22.93
CA VAL A 436 12.71 -4.55 -23.68
C VAL A 436 12.04 -3.39 -22.97
N GLU A 437 12.83 -2.38 -22.61
CA GLU A 437 12.31 -1.16 -22.01
C GLU A 437 12.47 0.03 -22.95
N ARG A 438 11.50 0.95 -22.87
CA ARG A 438 11.44 2.18 -23.65
C ARG A 438 11.33 3.39 -22.74
N LYS A 439 11.99 4.46 -23.14
CA LYS A 439 11.85 5.80 -22.56
C LYS A 439 11.41 6.76 -23.65
N ALA A 440 10.27 7.42 -23.46
CA ALA A 440 9.80 8.54 -24.29
C ALA A 440 10.51 9.85 -23.87
N PRO A 441 10.46 10.92 -24.70
CA PRO A 441 11.00 12.24 -24.34
C PRO A 441 10.40 12.74 -23.01
N GLY A 442 11.26 13.09 -22.05
CA GLY A 442 10.84 13.55 -20.73
C GLY A 442 10.41 12.45 -19.75
N GLY A 443 10.19 11.22 -20.23
CA GLY A 443 9.73 10.08 -19.42
C GLY A 443 10.87 9.25 -18.81
N ARG A 444 10.52 8.14 -18.19
CA ARG A 444 11.42 7.12 -17.66
C ARG A 444 11.43 5.86 -18.56
N PHE A 445 12.34 4.94 -18.27
CA PHE A 445 12.31 3.62 -18.90
C PHE A 445 11.19 2.78 -18.27
N HIS A 446 10.38 2.13 -19.10
CA HIS A 446 9.39 1.14 -18.71
C HIS A 446 9.42 -0.05 -19.67
N GLN A 447 9.05 -1.22 -19.16
CA GLN A 447 8.99 -2.43 -19.96
C GLN A 447 7.84 -2.34 -20.96
N ILE A 448 8.14 -2.65 -22.21
CA ILE A 448 7.17 -2.63 -23.32
C ILE A 448 7.03 -3.99 -24.00
N GLN A 449 7.98 -4.90 -23.81
CA GLN A 449 7.96 -6.24 -24.37
C GLN A 449 8.70 -7.21 -23.46
N ALA A 450 8.14 -8.42 -23.33
CA ALA A 450 8.79 -9.61 -22.81
C ALA A 450 8.98 -10.59 -23.97
N LEU A 451 10.22 -10.93 -24.29
CA LEU A 451 10.58 -11.81 -25.41
C LEU A 451 11.13 -13.13 -24.89
N PRO A 452 11.00 -14.24 -25.63
CA PRO A 452 11.63 -15.50 -25.25
C PRO A 452 13.14 -15.34 -25.02
N GLY A 453 13.69 -16.11 -24.10
CA GLY A 453 15.12 -16.19 -23.83
C GLY A 453 15.90 -16.49 -25.12
N GLY A 454 17.06 -15.85 -25.26
CA GLY A 454 17.88 -15.95 -26.47
C GLY A 454 17.44 -15.05 -27.64
N ALA A 455 16.39 -14.25 -27.49
CA ALA A 455 16.04 -13.19 -28.44
C ALA A 455 17.22 -12.21 -28.62
N ARG A 456 17.45 -11.74 -29.85
CA ARG A 456 18.57 -10.84 -30.20
C ARG A 456 18.11 -9.61 -30.96
N SER A 457 16.82 -9.50 -31.22
CA SER A 457 16.22 -8.36 -31.90
C SER A 457 14.73 -8.27 -31.59
N SER A 458 14.18 -7.09 -31.75
CA SER A 458 12.76 -6.83 -31.69
C SER A 458 12.39 -5.62 -32.53
N THR A 459 11.11 -5.50 -32.86
CA THR A 459 10.54 -4.31 -33.49
C THR A 459 9.50 -3.71 -32.55
N VAL A 460 9.73 -2.46 -32.14
CA VAL A 460 8.78 -1.69 -31.35
C VAL A 460 7.91 -0.88 -32.30
N THR A 461 6.60 -1.06 -32.22
CA THR A 461 5.60 -0.41 -33.07
C THR A 461 4.69 0.52 -32.24
N GLY A 462 3.78 1.25 -32.88
CA GLY A 462 2.85 2.15 -32.17
C GLY A 462 3.49 3.43 -31.65
N LEU A 463 4.65 3.81 -32.15
CA LEU A 463 5.37 5.01 -31.74
C LEU A 463 4.83 6.25 -32.46
N ALA A 464 4.87 7.42 -31.83
CA ALA A 464 4.54 8.67 -32.46
C ALA A 464 5.66 9.12 -33.43
N ALA A 465 5.27 9.77 -34.52
CA ALA A 465 6.18 10.21 -35.57
C ALA A 465 7.06 11.38 -35.12
N GLY A 466 8.34 11.38 -35.54
CA GLY A 466 9.29 12.46 -35.28
C GLY A 466 9.73 12.59 -33.82
N LEU A 467 9.44 11.59 -32.95
CA LEU A 467 9.85 11.60 -31.55
C LEU A 467 11.09 10.73 -31.32
N ALA A 468 11.95 11.22 -30.42
CA ALA A 468 13.14 10.50 -29.98
C ALA A 468 12.79 9.54 -28.82
N TYR A 469 13.09 8.27 -28.98
CA TYR A 469 12.92 7.24 -27.94
C TYR A 469 14.27 6.64 -27.57
N SER A 470 14.43 6.28 -26.31
CA SER A 470 15.58 5.51 -25.84
C SER A 470 15.12 4.12 -25.41
N PHE A 471 15.97 3.12 -25.62
CA PHE A 471 15.69 1.72 -25.27
C PHE A 471 16.84 1.13 -24.49
N ARG A 472 16.55 0.13 -23.65
CA ARG A 472 17.51 -0.76 -23.01
C ARG A 472 16.88 -2.15 -22.90
N VAL A 473 17.71 -3.18 -22.80
CA VAL A 473 17.26 -4.57 -22.66
C VAL A 473 18.00 -5.24 -21.50
N ARG A 474 17.38 -6.22 -20.88
CA ARG A 474 18.00 -7.10 -19.89
C ARG A 474 17.52 -8.54 -20.10
N ALA A 475 18.31 -9.48 -19.61
CA ALA A 475 17.97 -10.88 -19.60
C ALA A 475 17.42 -11.30 -18.24
N HIS A 476 16.59 -12.34 -18.22
CA HIS A 476 15.98 -12.88 -17.02
C HIS A 476 15.92 -14.41 -17.09
N ASP A 477 16.12 -15.08 -15.95
CA ASP A 477 15.87 -16.50 -15.71
C ASP A 477 15.41 -16.73 -14.26
N SER A 478 15.34 -17.98 -13.82
CA SER A 478 14.96 -18.33 -12.45
C SER A 478 15.96 -17.86 -11.39
N ALA A 479 17.18 -17.46 -11.76
CA ALA A 479 18.18 -16.90 -10.85
C ALA A 479 18.10 -15.36 -10.77
N GLY A 480 17.22 -14.72 -11.55
CA GLY A 480 16.95 -13.28 -11.52
C GLY A 480 17.31 -12.54 -12.80
N TYR A 481 17.39 -11.22 -12.69
CA TYR A 481 17.65 -10.31 -13.81
C TYR A 481 19.13 -10.00 -13.96
N SER A 482 19.57 -9.92 -15.22
CA SER A 482 20.87 -9.35 -15.55
C SER A 482 20.90 -7.83 -15.30
N ALA A 483 22.08 -7.24 -15.28
CA ALA A 483 22.19 -5.81 -15.51
C ALA A 483 21.65 -5.44 -16.90
N TYR A 484 21.28 -4.16 -17.08
CA TYR A 484 20.83 -3.66 -18.37
C TYR A 484 21.96 -3.59 -19.39
N SER A 485 21.59 -3.66 -20.68
CA SER A 485 22.47 -3.29 -21.78
C SER A 485 22.85 -1.80 -21.72
N ASN A 486 23.69 -1.37 -22.67
CA ASN A 486 23.77 0.07 -22.98
C ASN A 486 22.40 0.56 -23.47
N ALA A 487 22.08 1.82 -23.15
CA ALA A 487 20.95 2.50 -23.77
C ALA A 487 21.24 2.84 -25.25
N ALA A 488 20.22 2.68 -26.12
CA ALA A 488 20.29 3.06 -27.52
C ALA A 488 19.06 3.90 -27.91
N GLY A 489 19.28 5.00 -28.60
CA GLY A 489 18.21 5.91 -28.99
C GLY A 489 17.99 5.95 -30.51
N ALA A 490 16.74 6.20 -30.92
CA ALA A 490 16.39 6.52 -32.30
C ALA A 490 15.19 7.49 -32.36
N THR A 491 15.15 8.32 -33.39
CA THR A 491 14.01 9.20 -33.68
C THR A 491 13.18 8.57 -34.79
N THR A 492 11.87 8.37 -34.56
CA THR A 492 10.95 7.86 -35.58
C THR A 492 10.94 8.79 -36.80
N ARG A 493 10.67 8.23 -37.99
CA ARG A 493 10.65 9.03 -39.22
C ARG A 493 9.44 9.97 -39.26
N GLY A 494 9.59 11.12 -39.93
CA GLY A 494 8.52 12.09 -40.11
C GLY A 494 8.59 13.26 -39.11
N ASN A 495 7.77 14.29 -39.35
CA ASN A 495 7.66 15.44 -38.45
C ASN A 495 6.77 15.08 -37.25
N PRO A 496 7.08 15.58 -36.03
CA PRO A 496 6.18 15.44 -34.89
C PRO A 496 4.85 16.15 -35.23
N MET A 497 3.72 15.55 -34.77
CA MET A 497 2.42 16.25 -34.87
C MET A 497 2.50 17.58 -34.11
N PRO A 498 1.91 18.67 -34.66
CA PRO A 498 1.83 19.93 -33.91
C PRO A 498 1.06 19.68 -32.59
N ALA A 499 1.58 20.27 -31.51
CA ALA A 499 0.92 20.20 -30.21
C ALA A 499 -0.50 20.77 -30.32
N GLY A 500 -1.52 19.95 -30.06
CA GLY A 500 -2.93 20.35 -30.12
C GLY A 500 -3.80 19.68 -31.19
N ALA A 501 -3.26 18.73 -31.98
CA ALA A 501 -4.13 17.95 -32.86
C ALA A 501 -4.90 16.88 -32.03
N PRO A 502 -6.23 16.77 -32.20
CA PRO A 502 -7.00 15.71 -31.54
C PRO A 502 -6.53 14.34 -32.00
N PRO A 503 -6.61 13.31 -31.16
CA PRO A 503 -6.26 11.94 -31.57
C PRO A 503 -7.11 11.55 -32.79
N ALA A 504 -6.47 10.90 -33.77
CA ALA A 504 -7.17 10.36 -34.92
C ALA A 504 -8.27 9.43 -34.43
N GLN A 505 -9.52 9.68 -34.83
CA GLN A 505 -10.61 8.75 -34.61
C GLN A 505 -10.24 7.43 -35.28
N VAL A 506 -10.16 6.38 -34.48
CA VAL A 506 -10.10 5.01 -34.99
C VAL A 506 -11.53 4.71 -35.45
N ASP A 507 -11.75 4.64 -36.76
CA ASP A 507 -13.03 4.20 -37.30
C ASP A 507 -13.33 2.79 -36.77
N ALA A 508 -14.50 2.64 -36.14
CA ALA A 508 -15.00 1.35 -35.72
C ALA A 508 -15.13 0.42 -36.94
N PRO A 509 -14.79 -0.87 -36.82
CA PRO A 509 -14.99 -1.80 -37.91
C PRO A 509 -16.47 -1.85 -38.30
N PRO A 510 -16.82 -1.98 -39.60
CA PRO A 510 -18.20 -2.07 -40.03
C PRO A 510 -18.80 -3.37 -39.48
N ASP A 511 -20.01 -3.28 -38.93
CA ASP A 511 -20.82 -4.41 -38.52
C ASP A 511 -20.85 -5.48 -39.60
N ALA A 512 -20.47 -6.69 -39.26
CA ALA A 512 -20.64 -7.87 -40.14
C ALA A 512 -22.13 -8.32 -40.06
N PRO A 513 -22.69 -8.82 -41.19
CA PRO A 513 -24.12 -9.14 -41.34
C PRO A 513 -24.60 -10.33 -40.49
#